data_1628695941f1767e3767a8a116f61556
#
_entry.id   1628695941f1767e3767a8a116f61556
#
_cell.length_a   1.000
_cell.length_b   1.000
_cell.length_c   1.000
_cell.angle_alpha   90.00
_cell.angle_beta   90.00
_cell.angle_gamma   90.00
#
_symmetry.space_group_name_H-M   'P 1'
#
loop_
_entity.id
_entity.type
_entity.pdbx_description
1 polymer ?
#
loop_
_entity_poly.entity_id
_entity_poly.type
_entity_poly.pdbx_seq_one_letter_code
_entity_poly.pdbx_strand_id
1 'polypeptide(L)'
;MKLLILNLIFLAAMCSCTSRNDGDFTHIESNGVYYWKTVLELSPDDYRFLNHHHVDRIYLRMFDVTAENGGSYCTTFEKVVPNASMRVSDGYDTGIVECFNSKRIVPVVYITIEALKTAKGCEGELASRIVERVRRMCSCYELMNVEGLQLDCDWTVSTEKSFFALCDSARVQIARKKLQWSLSSTIRLHQLARKAPPVDYGVLMVYNTGNFRDPDAKNSIISIDDVEKYLSRLDDYPLHLDGAYPTYSWQLLFRKRQFMGLLNGVNVADTARFATFGTNGHIALCDIIHKNIVIRKGDIVRTEKSVYDEVQAVKTAIERRLTKRPHSNILYHLDQQNLSKYTDDEIAKIYSIDSNN
;
A
#
# COMPACT_ATOMS: atom_id res chain seq x y z
N MET A 1 -22.32 54.50 -50.27
CA MET A 1 -21.08 53.74 -50.18
C MET A 1 -20.71 53.62 -48.68
N LYS A 2 -21.18 52.59 -47.97
CA LYS A 2 -20.83 52.35 -46.57
C LYS A 2 -20.16 51.03 -46.53
N LEU A 3 -18.90 51.01 -46.12
CA LEU A 3 -18.06 49.84 -45.95
C LEU A 3 -18.46 49.12 -44.64
N LEU A 4 -18.93 47.87 -44.73
CA LEU A 4 -19.14 47.03 -43.57
C LEU A 4 -17.83 46.29 -43.26
N ILE A 5 -17.24 46.60 -42.12
CA ILE A 5 -16.09 45.86 -41.57
C ILE A 5 -16.64 44.73 -40.72
N LEU A 6 -16.43 43.47 -41.16
CA LEU A 6 -16.79 42.26 -40.45
C LEU A 6 -15.65 41.90 -39.48
N ASN A 7 -15.88 42.10 -38.19
CA ASN A 7 -14.95 41.65 -37.15
C ASN A 7 -15.09 40.14 -36.92
N LEU A 8 -14.13 39.40 -37.39
CA LEU A 8 -13.98 37.95 -37.09
C LEU A 8 -13.28 37.81 -35.74
N ILE A 9 -14.04 37.53 -34.70
CA ILE A 9 -13.48 37.19 -33.39
C ILE A 9 -12.99 35.76 -33.46
N PHE A 10 -11.69 35.59 -33.55
CA PHE A 10 -11.02 34.29 -33.40
C PHE A 10 -11.02 33.91 -31.92
N LEU A 11 -11.93 33.00 -31.52
CA LEU A 11 -11.92 32.41 -30.19
C LEU A 11 -10.79 31.38 -30.16
N ALA A 12 -9.59 31.82 -29.78
CA ALA A 12 -8.50 30.88 -29.49
C ALA A 12 -8.84 30.11 -28.21
N ALA A 13 -9.29 28.88 -28.35
CA ALA A 13 -9.35 27.95 -27.26
C ALA A 13 -7.92 27.71 -26.75
N MET A 14 -7.55 28.43 -25.72
CA MET A 14 -6.32 28.12 -24.95
C MET A 14 -6.53 26.78 -24.29
N CYS A 15 -6.07 25.70 -24.93
CA CYS A 15 -5.71 24.48 -24.24
C CYS A 15 -4.57 24.84 -23.28
N SER A 16 -4.94 25.24 -22.09
CA SER A 16 -4.00 25.35 -20.99
C SER A 16 -3.55 23.92 -20.64
N CYS A 17 -2.49 23.45 -21.29
CA CYS A 17 -1.65 22.43 -20.69
C CYS A 17 -1.10 23.07 -19.42
N THR A 18 -1.73 22.81 -18.28
CA THR A 18 -1.12 23.05 -16.99
C THR A 18 0.11 22.16 -16.94
N SER A 19 1.25 22.72 -17.28
CA SER A 19 2.54 22.15 -16.93
C SER A 19 2.50 21.95 -15.41
N ARG A 20 2.71 20.72 -14.99
CA ARG A 20 2.94 20.36 -13.59
C ARG A 20 4.02 21.31 -13.07
N ASN A 21 3.70 22.17 -12.14
CA ASN A 21 4.71 22.85 -11.35
C ASN A 21 5.34 21.78 -10.44
N ASP A 22 6.50 21.28 -10.80
CA ASP A 22 7.34 20.38 -9.98
C ASP A 22 7.85 21.09 -8.69
N GLY A 23 7.33 22.27 -8.37
CA GLY A 23 7.85 23.16 -7.33
C GLY A 23 7.17 23.09 -5.96
N ASP A 24 6.03 22.41 -5.81
CA ASP A 24 5.21 22.57 -4.59
C ASP A 24 5.27 21.39 -3.58
N PHE A 25 5.81 20.23 -3.95
CA PHE A 25 5.94 19.12 -3.01
C PHE A 25 7.34 19.10 -2.39
N THR A 26 7.43 19.53 -1.13
CA THR A 26 8.66 19.40 -0.36
C THR A 26 8.65 18.03 0.33
N HIS A 27 9.52 17.14 -0.10
CA HIS A 27 9.71 15.86 0.58
C HIS A 27 10.39 16.06 1.93
N ILE A 28 9.83 15.43 2.96
CA ILE A 28 10.42 15.38 4.30
C ILE A 28 10.77 13.93 4.58
N GLU A 29 12.07 13.64 4.63
CA GLU A 29 12.56 12.30 5.01
C GLU A 29 12.05 11.93 6.41
N SER A 30 11.64 10.69 6.56
CA SER A 30 11.14 10.20 7.83
C SER A 30 11.05 8.68 7.86
N ASN A 31 11.19 8.10 9.03
CA ASN A 31 10.85 6.72 9.25
C ASN A 31 9.34 6.55 9.21
N GLY A 32 8.86 5.69 8.33
CA GLY A 32 7.43 5.45 8.15
C GLY A 32 7.02 4.03 8.53
N VAL A 33 5.76 3.85 8.89
CA VAL A 33 5.18 2.52 9.08
C VAL A 33 3.75 2.47 8.59
N TYR A 34 3.34 1.35 7.97
CA TYR A 34 1.95 1.09 7.69
C TYR A 34 1.25 0.53 8.93
N TYR A 35 0.08 1.05 9.24
CA TYR A 35 -0.86 0.43 10.15
C TYR A 35 -2.00 -0.20 9.33
N TRP A 36 -1.96 -1.53 9.18
CA TRP A 36 -2.85 -2.24 8.23
C TRP A 36 -3.96 -3.05 8.89
N LYS A 37 -4.10 -2.94 10.23
CA LYS A 37 -5.18 -3.59 10.98
C LYS A 37 -6.51 -2.86 10.74
N THR A 38 -7.63 -3.58 10.89
CA THR A 38 -8.99 -3.01 10.80
C THR A 38 -9.51 -2.46 12.13
N VAL A 39 -8.81 -2.76 13.22
CA VAL A 39 -9.10 -2.21 14.55
C VAL A 39 -7.91 -1.34 14.94
N LEU A 40 -8.17 -0.07 15.24
CA LEU A 40 -7.16 0.86 15.72
C LEU A 40 -6.97 0.67 17.21
N GLU A 41 -5.84 0.07 17.54
CA GLU A 41 -5.38 -0.17 18.91
C GLU A 41 -3.85 -0.18 18.92
N LEU A 42 -3.24 0.29 19.98
CA LEU A 42 -1.80 0.23 20.17
C LEU A 42 -1.48 -0.52 21.48
N SER A 43 -0.60 -1.49 21.37
CA SER A 43 -0.01 -2.15 22.53
C SER A 43 1.13 -1.30 23.12
N PRO A 44 1.54 -1.54 24.38
CA PRO A 44 2.75 -0.90 24.92
C PRO A 44 4.00 -1.13 24.08
N ASP A 45 4.10 -2.26 23.39
CA ASP A 45 5.19 -2.58 22.49
C ASP A 45 5.14 -1.76 21.20
N ASP A 46 3.94 -1.48 20.68
CA ASP A 46 3.76 -0.59 19.54
C ASP A 46 4.24 0.83 19.86
N TYR A 47 3.89 1.36 21.05
CA TYR A 47 4.38 2.67 21.51
C TYR A 47 5.90 2.70 21.64
N ARG A 48 6.49 1.66 22.26
CA ARG A 48 7.95 1.56 22.39
C ARG A 48 8.63 1.54 21.04
N PHE A 49 8.13 0.72 20.10
CA PHE A 49 8.64 0.61 18.76
C PHE A 49 8.62 1.96 18.03
N LEU A 50 7.45 2.63 17.99
CA LEU A 50 7.27 3.91 17.31
C LEU A 50 8.22 5.00 17.84
N ASN A 51 8.46 5.03 19.17
CA ASN A 51 9.33 6.01 19.79
C ASN A 51 10.81 5.63 19.64
N HIS A 52 11.18 4.37 19.87
CA HIS A 52 12.57 3.90 19.81
C HIS A 52 13.17 4.07 18.41
N HIS A 53 12.39 3.75 17.38
CA HIS A 53 12.85 3.86 16.00
C HIS A 53 12.50 5.19 15.34
N HIS A 54 12.11 6.20 16.11
CA HIS A 54 11.79 7.56 15.62
C HIS A 54 10.84 7.53 14.42
N VAL A 55 9.77 6.71 14.52
CA VAL A 55 8.75 6.65 13.48
C VAL A 55 7.92 7.93 13.54
N ASP A 56 8.00 8.75 12.50
CA ASP A 56 7.32 10.04 12.43
C ASP A 56 6.08 10.03 11.54
N ARG A 57 5.98 9.05 10.62
CA ARG A 57 4.88 8.97 9.66
C ARG A 57 4.16 7.63 9.76
N ILE A 58 2.84 7.68 9.88
CA ILE A 58 1.99 6.49 9.91
C ILE A 58 1.04 6.50 8.70
N TYR A 59 1.17 5.49 7.85
CA TYR A 59 0.23 5.21 6.77
C TYR A 59 -0.91 4.37 7.33
N LEU A 60 -2.04 5.02 7.60
CA LEU A 60 -3.15 4.45 8.34
C LEU A 60 -4.24 3.95 7.39
N ARG A 61 -4.42 2.62 7.30
CA ARG A 61 -5.53 2.05 6.52
C ARG A 61 -6.87 2.48 7.08
N MET A 62 -7.69 3.13 6.26
CA MET A 62 -9.01 3.62 6.68
C MET A 62 -10.12 2.66 6.26
N PHE A 63 -10.17 2.28 5.01
CA PHE A 63 -11.15 1.35 4.45
C PHE A 63 -10.72 0.88 3.06
N ASP A 64 -11.39 -0.17 2.59
CA ASP A 64 -11.30 -0.63 1.21
C ASP A 64 -12.49 -0.11 0.41
N VAL A 65 -12.29 0.11 -0.88
CA VAL A 65 -13.34 0.38 -1.86
C VAL A 65 -13.50 -0.88 -2.71
N THR A 66 -14.65 -1.53 -2.59
CA THR A 66 -14.95 -2.78 -3.28
C THR A 66 -16.18 -2.65 -4.16
N ALA A 67 -16.34 -3.54 -5.14
CA ALA A 67 -17.58 -3.67 -5.89
C ALA A 67 -18.44 -4.76 -5.22
N GLU A 68 -19.73 -4.47 -4.99
CA GLU A 68 -20.69 -5.48 -4.61
C GLU A 68 -21.24 -6.19 -5.85
N ASN A 69 -21.40 -7.49 -5.77
CA ASN A 69 -22.18 -8.27 -6.74
C ASN A 69 -23.67 -8.04 -6.46
N GLY A 70 -24.15 -6.83 -6.71
CA GLY A 70 -25.54 -6.44 -6.45
C GLY A 70 -26.47 -6.80 -7.58
N GLY A 71 -27.67 -7.21 -7.22
CA GLY A 71 -28.75 -7.58 -8.14
C GLY A 71 -29.16 -6.45 -9.12
N SER A 72 -29.98 -6.82 -10.06
CA SER A 72 -30.36 -6.18 -11.34
C SER A 72 -30.93 -4.75 -11.29
N TYR A 73 -31.00 -4.08 -10.14
CA TYR A 73 -31.74 -2.82 -9.99
C TYR A 73 -30.92 -1.61 -9.52
N CYS A 74 -29.63 -1.79 -9.24
CA CYS A 74 -28.77 -0.66 -8.84
C CYS A 74 -28.08 0.00 -10.03
N THR A 75 -27.95 1.33 -10.00
CA THR A 75 -27.07 2.03 -10.93
C THR A 75 -25.63 1.52 -10.76
N THR A 76 -24.81 1.62 -11.81
CA THR A 76 -23.43 1.08 -11.82
C THR A 76 -22.63 1.58 -10.63
N PHE A 77 -22.87 2.81 -10.17
CA PHE A 77 -22.14 3.45 -9.10
C PHE A 77 -22.57 2.99 -7.69
N GLU A 78 -23.81 2.60 -7.49
CA GLU A 78 -24.30 2.11 -6.19
C GLU A 78 -23.71 0.77 -5.78
N LYS A 79 -23.03 0.09 -6.74
CA LYS A 79 -22.30 -1.16 -6.50
C LYS A 79 -20.90 -0.97 -5.93
N VAL A 80 -20.42 0.27 -5.82
CA VAL A 80 -19.09 0.57 -5.25
C VAL A 80 -19.27 1.03 -3.82
N VAL A 81 -18.79 0.23 -2.88
CA VAL A 81 -19.03 0.40 -1.45
C VAL A 81 -17.74 0.39 -0.64
N PRO A 82 -17.71 1.07 0.52
CA PRO A 82 -16.64 0.91 1.48
C PRO A 82 -16.76 -0.45 2.18
N ASN A 83 -15.63 -1.13 2.33
CA ASN A 83 -15.51 -2.39 3.04
C ASN A 83 -14.32 -2.33 4.01
N ALA A 84 -14.23 -3.30 4.93
CA ALA A 84 -13.14 -3.41 5.90
C ALA A 84 -12.78 -2.06 6.54
N SER A 85 -13.80 -1.24 6.84
CA SER A 85 -13.61 0.08 7.45
C SER A 85 -12.93 -0.07 8.81
N MET A 86 -11.88 0.71 9.03
CA MET A 86 -11.23 0.81 10.32
C MET A 86 -12.25 1.27 11.37
N ARG A 87 -12.17 0.66 12.52
CA ARG A 87 -12.89 1.05 13.73
C ARG A 87 -11.89 1.19 14.87
N VAL A 88 -12.23 1.96 15.87
CA VAL A 88 -11.45 2.04 17.10
C VAL A 88 -11.79 0.87 18.01
N SER A 89 -10.83 0.43 18.82
CA SER A 89 -11.07 -0.57 19.86
C SER A 89 -11.84 0.05 21.05
N ASP A 90 -12.37 -0.79 21.93
CA ASP A 90 -12.99 -0.33 23.19
C ASP A 90 -11.96 0.35 24.11
N GLY A 91 -10.66 0.11 23.90
CA GLY A 91 -9.55 0.77 24.60
C GLY A 91 -9.00 1.99 23.87
N TYR A 92 -9.73 2.57 22.91
CA TYR A 92 -9.33 3.80 22.24
C TYR A 92 -9.47 4.97 23.22
N ASP A 93 -8.33 5.43 23.70
CA ASP A 93 -8.22 6.44 24.75
C ASP A 93 -7.39 7.65 24.29
N THR A 94 -7.24 8.60 25.19
CA THR A 94 -6.44 9.82 24.96
C THR A 94 -4.98 9.52 24.64
N GLY A 95 -4.41 8.44 25.16
CA GLY A 95 -3.01 8.07 24.89
C GLY A 95 -2.80 7.65 23.42
N ILE A 96 -3.76 6.91 22.83
CA ILE A 96 -3.73 6.56 21.41
C ILE A 96 -3.86 7.84 20.56
N VAL A 97 -4.81 8.71 20.89
CA VAL A 97 -5.03 10.00 20.19
C VAL A 97 -3.76 10.86 20.24
N GLU A 98 -3.16 11.02 21.41
CA GLU A 98 -1.92 11.78 21.59
C GLU A 98 -0.76 11.18 20.79
N CYS A 99 -0.62 9.85 20.81
CA CYS A 99 0.41 9.17 20.04
C CYS A 99 0.26 9.45 18.53
N PHE A 100 -0.94 9.25 17.98
CA PHE A 100 -1.18 9.51 16.56
C PHE A 100 -1.01 11.00 16.21
N ASN A 101 -1.44 11.92 17.08
CA ASN A 101 -1.31 13.35 16.85
C ASN A 101 0.14 13.87 17.02
N SER A 102 1.01 13.11 17.68
CA SER A 102 2.46 13.37 17.69
C SER A 102 3.16 12.95 16.40
N LYS A 103 2.48 12.21 15.51
CA LYS A 103 3.00 11.68 14.25
C LYS A 103 2.28 12.32 13.06
N ARG A 104 2.88 12.28 11.89
CA ARG A 104 2.25 12.66 10.62
C ARG A 104 1.41 11.49 10.12
N ILE A 105 0.14 11.71 9.87
CA ILE A 105 -0.80 10.67 9.47
C ILE A 105 -1.11 10.80 7.99
N VAL A 106 -0.96 9.69 7.27
CA VAL A 106 -1.39 9.54 5.88
C VAL A 106 -2.50 8.48 5.84
N PRO A 107 -3.78 8.88 5.81
CA PRO A 107 -4.88 7.98 5.54
C PRO A 107 -4.67 7.22 4.22
N VAL A 108 -4.87 5.90 4.25
CA VAL A 108 -4.75 5.02 3.09
C VAL A 108 -6.09 4.41 2.77
N VAL A 109 -6.48 4.48 1.49
CA VAL A 109 -7.68 3.86 0.96
C VAL A 109 -7.28 2.84 -0.10
N TYR A 110 -7.56 1.56 0.15
CA TYR A 110 -7.33 0.50 -0.83
C TYR A 110 -8.51 0.40 -1.80
N ILE A 111 -8.22 0.33 -3.08
CA ILE A 111 -9.23 0.31 -4.15
C ILE A 111 -9.03 -0.95 -4.98
N THR A 112 -10.03 -1.83 -4.96
CA THR A 112 -9.96 -3.05 -5.76
C THR A 112 -10.09 -2.74 -7.26
N ILE A 113 -9.50 -3.60 -8.08
CA ILE A 113 -9.59 -3.51 -9.55
C ILE A 113 -11.07 -3.52 -10.02
N GLU A 114 -11.88 -4.35 -9.37
CA GLU A 114 -13.31 -4.49 -9.67
C GLU A 114 -14.07 -3.20 -9.35
N ALA A 115 -13.79 -2.56 -8.21
CA ALA A 115 -14.39 -1.27 -7.87
C ALA A 115 -14.01 -0.20 -8.89
N LEU A 116 -12.75 -0.15 -9.30
CA LEU A 116 -12.27 0.81 -10.29
C LEU A 116 -12.93 0.61 -11.67
N LYS A 117 -13.08 -0.65 -12.10
CA LYS A 117 -13.81 -0.99 -13.33
C LYS A 117 -15.29 -0.60 -13.25
N THR A 118 -15.92 -0.85 -12.10
CA THR A 118 -17.33 -0.52 -11.86
C THR A 118 -17.57 0.98 -11.83
N ALA A 119 -16.63 1.76 -11.27
CA ALA A 119 -16.71 3.21 -11.18
C ALA A 119 -16.30 3.94 -12.48
N LYS A 120 -15.99 3.22 -13.56
CA LYS A 120 -15.54 3.82 -14.80
C LYS A 120 -16.56 4.85 -15.33
N GLY A 121 -16.09 6.08 -15.54
CA GLY A 121 -16.92 7.24 -15.94
C GLY A 121 -17.53 7.99 -14.76
N CYS A 122 -17.37 7.49 -13.52
CA CYS A 122 -17.85 8.12 -12.28
C CYS A 122 -16.70 8.41 -11.31
N GLU A 123 -15.46 8.49 -11.80
CA GLU A 123 -14.27 8.66 -10.97
C GLU A 123 -14.32 9.94 -10.12
N GLY A 124 -14.93 10.99 -10.65
CA GLY A 124 -15.11 12.26 -9.91
C GLY A 124 -16.04 12.14 -8.71
N GLU A 125 -17.12 11.36 -8.82
CA GLU A 125 -18.02 11.10 -7.70
C GLU A 125 -17.36 10.15 -6.69
N LEU A 126 -16.67 9.11 -7.15
CA LEU A 126 -15.91 8.21 -6.28
C LEU A 126 -14.86 8.98 -5.47
N ALA A 127 -14.09 9.85 -6.11
CA ALA A 127 -13.11 10.72 -5.44
C ALA A 127 -13.76 11.60 -4.36
N SER A 128 -14.92 12.21 -4.68
CA SER A 128 -15.65 13.04 -3.73
C SER A 128 -16.07 12.25 -2.49
N ARG A 129 -16.59 11.04 -2.67
CA ARG A 129 -16.99 10.15 -1.58
C ARG A 129 -15.81 9.67 -0.76
N ILE A 130 -14.69 9.31 -1.39
CA ILE A 130 -13.46 8.89 -0.70
C ILE A 130 -12.94 10.02 0.19
N VAL A 131 -12.69 11.20 -0.39
CA VAL A 131 -12.12 12.34 0.34
C VAL A 131 -13.03 12.77 1.49
N GLU A 132 -14.36 12.81 1.27
CA GLU A 132 -15.30 13.17 2.32
C GLU A 132 -15.35 12.12 3.45
N ARG A 133 -15.33 10.82 3.11
CA ARG A 133 -15.33 9.76 4.11
C ARG A 133 -14.05 9.79 4.95
N VAL A 134 -12.89 9.91 4.32
CA VAL A 134 -11.61 10.03 5.02
C VAL A 134 -11.63 11.22 5.97
N ARG A 135 -12.05 12.41 5.50
CA ARG A 135 -12.15 13.62 6.32
C ARG A 135 -13.03 13.41 7.55
N ARG A 136 -14.20 12.79 7.36
CA ARG A 136 -15.13 12.49 8.49
C ARG A 136 -14.51 11.50 9.47
N MET A 137 -13.87 10.44 8.99
CA MET A 137 -13.23 9.45 9.87
C MET A 137 -12.08 10.10 10.65
N CYS A 138 -11.23 10.91 10.03
CA CYS A 138 -10.19 11.64 10.73
C CYS A 138 -10.78 12.53 11.83
N SER A 139 -11.87 13.25 11.54
CA SER A 139 -12.55 14.08 12.54
C SER A 139 -13.16 13.24 13.67
N CYS A 140 -13.81 12.11 13.36
CA CYS A 140 -14.41 11.23 14.36
C CYS A 140 -13.38 10.56 15.27
N TYR A 141 -12.19 10.30 14.76
CA TYR A 141 -11.08 9.67 15.50
C TYR A 141 -10.08 10.71 16.04
N GLU A 142 -10.42 11.99 15.99
CA GLU A 142 -9.60 13.09 16.51
C GLU A 142 -8.17 13.12 15.97
N LEU A 143 -7.97 12.66 14.71
CA LEU A 143 -6.70 12.70 14.03
C LEU A 143 -6.45 14.11 13.47
N MET A 144 -5.59 14.87 14.12
CA MET A 144 -5.36 16.29 13.82
C MET A 144 -4.19 16.52 12.85
N ASN A 145 -3.16 15.66 12.91
CA ASN A 145 -1.93 15.84 12.12
C ASN A 145 -1.95 15.04 10.81
N VAL A 146 -2.99 15.26 10.01
CA VAL A 146 -3.17 14.58 8.71
C VAL A 146 -2.45 15.38 7.62
N GLU A 147 -1.37 14.80 7.05
CA GLU A 147 -0.55 15.47 6.04
C GLU A 147 -0.92 15.10 4.59
N GLY A 148 -1.72 14.05 4.38
CA GLY A 148 -2.02 13.61 3.02
C GLY A 148 -3.13 12.57 2.93
N LEU A 149 -3.36 12.10 1.71
CA LEU A 149 -4.20 10.94 1.37
C LEU A 149 -3.42 10.03 0.44
N GLN A 150 -3.40 8.74 0.73
CA GLN A 150 -2.83 7.74 -0.17
C GLN A 150 -3.92 6.89 -0.81
N LEU A 151 -3.87 6.75 -2.13
CA LEU A 151 -4.69 5.81 -2.89
C LEU A 151 -3.86 4.56 -3.20
N ASP A 152 -4.25 3.43 -2.64
CA ASP A 152 -3.61 2.14 -2.87
C ASP A 152 -4.42 1.33 -3.88
N CYS A 153 -3.83 1.05 -5.04
CA CYS A 153 -4.50 0.27 -6.09
C CYS A 153 -3.49 -0.50 -6.95
N ASP A 154 -3.75 -1.79 -7.14
CA ASP A 154 -2.98 -2.63 -8.07
C ASP A 154 -3.44 -2.43 -9.53
N TRP A 155 -3.58 -1.18 -9.96
CA TRP A 155 -4.08 -0.86 -11.30
C TRP A 155 -3.23 -1.50 -12.39
N THR A 156 -3.88 -1.87 -13.48
CA THR A 156 -3.28 -2.55 -14.64
C THR A 156 -3.44 -1.70 -15.90
N VAL A 157 -2.89 -2.17 -17.01
CA VAL A 157 -3.05 -1.51 -18.33
C VAL A 157 -4.51 -1.16 -18.63
N SER A 158 -5.44 -2.05 -18.29
CA SER A 158 -6.87 -1.87 -18.58
C SER A 158 -7.57 -0.86 -17.65
N THR A 159 -6.99 -0.56 -16.49
CA THR A 159 -7.58 0.33 -15.48
C THR A 159 -6.76 1.60 -15.22
N GLU A 160 -5.60 1.75 -15.87
CA GLU A 160 -4.69 2.91 -15.73
C GLU A 160 -5.43 4.23 -15.92
N LYS A 161 -6.20 4.37 -17.00
CA LYS A 161 -6.94 5.61 -17.30
C LYS A 161 -7.94 5.98 -16.19
N SER A 162 -8.71 5.01 -15.70
CA SER A 162 -9.68 5.24 -14.62
C SER A 162 -8.97 5.57 -13.31
N PHE A 163 -7.85 4.90 -13.00
CA PHE A 163 -7.09 5.23 -11.81
C PHE A 163 -6.50 6.64 -11.85
N PHE A 164 -5.96 7.06 -13.00
CA PHE A 164 -5.42 8.41 -13.16
C PHE A 164 -6.51 9.48 -13.07
N ALA A 165 -7.67 9.24 -13.70
CA ALA A 165 -8.84 10.12 -13.56
C ALA A 165 -9.33 10.23 -12.10
N LEU A 166 -9.26 9.12 -11.34
CA LEU A 166 -9.57 9.12 -9.92
C LEU A 166 -8.56 9.97 -9.12
N CYS A 167 -7.25 9.85 -9.40
CA CYS A 167 -6.21 10.66 -8.75
C CYS A 167 -6.42 12.17 -9.03
N ASP A 168 -6.62 12.55 -10.30
CA ASP A 168 -6.90 13.95 -10.68
C ASP A 168 -8.15 14.47 -9.97
N SER A 169 -9.21 13.66 -9.93
CA SER A 169 -10.45 14.02 -9.25
C SER A 169 -10.26 14.17 -7.73
N ALA A 170 -9.47 13.28 -7.11
CA ALA A 170 -9.16 13.37 -5.68
C ALA A 170 -8.41 14.65 -5.35
N ARG A 171 -7.42 15.05 -6.16
CA ARG A 171 -6.71 16.32 -6.04
C ARG A 171 -7.66 17.52 -6.08
N VAL A 172 -8.61 17.52 -7.04
CA VAL A 172 -9.64 18.57 -7.13
C VAL A 172 -10.51 18.62 -5.87
N GLN A 173 -10.89 17.47 -5.30
CA GLN A 173 -11.71 17.43 -4.09
C GLN A 173 -10.93 17.91 -2.86
N ILE A 174 -9.65 17.54 -2.72
CA ILE A 174 -8.76 18.02 -1.65
C ILE A 174 -8.68 19.56 -1.70
N ALA A 175 -8.42 20.12 -2.88
CA ALA A 175 -8.33 21.57 -3.07
C ALA A 175 -9.68 22.28 -2.77
N ARG A 176 -10.80 21.76 -3.28
CA ARG A 176 -12.15 22.31 -3.04
C ARG A 176 -12.50 22.37 -1.55
N LYS A 177 -12.05 21.39 -0.77
CA LYS A 177 -12.28 21.33 0.67
C LYS A 177 -11.23 22.10 1.49
N LYS A 178 -10.28 22.75 0.82
CA LYS A 178 -9.16 23.49 1.43
C LYS A 178 -8.34 22.64 2.41
N LEU A 179 -8.21 21.35 2.12
CA LEU A 179 -7.38 20.43 2.91
C LEU A 179 -5.92 20.65 2.50
N GLN A 180 -5.04 20.74 3.51
CA GLN A 180 -3.59 20.85 3.27
C GLN A 180 -2.97 19.44 3.12
N TRP A 181 -3.59 18.60 2.30
CA TRP A 181 -3.20 17.21 2.10
C TRP A 181 -2.43 17.05 0.80
N SER A 182 -1.28 16.40 0.88
CA SER A 182 -0.63 15.82 -0.28
C SER A 182 -1.43 14.60 -0.78
N LEU A 183 -1.31 14.29 -2.05
CA LEU A 183 -1.89 13.08 -2.63
C LEU A 183 -0.78 12.13 -3.03
N SER A 184 -0.79 10.91 -2.50
CA SER A 184 0.17 9.86 -2.86
C SER A 184 -0.52 8.61 -3.39
N SER A 185 0.28 7.73 -3.98
CA SER A 185 -0.18 6.41 -4.41
C SER A 185 0.87 5.35 -4.11
N THR A 186 0.41 4.12 -3.84
CA THR A 186 1.30 2.97 -3.87
C THR A 186 1.70 2.66 -5.31
N ILE A 187 2.96 2.26 -5.50
CA ILE A 187 3.51 1.85 -6.79
C ILE A 187 4.04 0.42 -6.66
N ARG A 188 3.56 -0.46 -7.51
CA ARG A 188 4.06 -1.84 -7.59
C ARG A 188 5.26 -1.92 -8.54
N LEU A 189 6.17 -2.85 -8.33
CA LEU A 189 7.37 -3.01 -9.17
C LEU A 189 7.04 -3.09 -10.68
N HIS A 190 6.00 -3.82 -11.06
CA HIS A 190 5.59 -3.93 -12.46
C HIS A 190 5.02 -2.63 -13.05
N GLN A 191 4.53 -1.71 -12.21
CA GLN A 191 4.01 -0.41 -12.63
C GLN A 191 5.13 0.59 -12.96
N LEU A 192 6.38 0.34 -12.55
CA LEU A 192 7.54 1.15 -12.95
C LEU A 192 7.76 1.18 -14.47
N ALA A 193 7.25 0.20 -15.21
CA ALA A 193 7.28 0.19 -16.67
C ALA A 193 6.15 1.03 -17.31
N ARG A 194 5.33 1.71 -16.50
CA ARG A 194 4.15 2.46 -16.93
C ARG A 194 4.32 3.95 -16.67
N LYS A 195 3.37 4.75 -17.17
CA LYS A 195 3.29 6.16 -16.78
C LYS A 195 3.03 6.27 -15.27
N ALA A 196 3.64 7.26 -14.65
CA ALA A 196 3.36 7.57 -13.26
C ALA A 196 1.95 8.13 -13.09
N PRO A 197 1.22 7.76 -12.02
CA PRO A 197 -0.05 8.36 -11.70
C PRO A 197 0.11 9.86 -11.36
N PRO A 198 -0.93 10.69 -11.56
CA PRO A 198 -0.87 12.12 -11.30
C PRO A 198 -1.03 12.44 -9.80
N VAL A 199 -0.05 12.04 -9.01
CA VAL A 199 0.05 12.25 -7.55
C VAL A 199 1.32 13.04 -7.23
N ASP A 200 1.49 13.48 -5.97
CA ASP A 200 2.65 14.28 -5.56
C ASP A 200 3.88 13.41 -5.35
N TYR A 201 3.69 12.22 -4.76
CA TYR A 201 4.74 11.21 -4.59
C TYR A 201 4.15 9.80 -4.60
N GLY A 202 5.02 8.80 -4.74
CA GLY A 202 4.64 7.39 -4.66
C GLY A 202 5.34 6.68 -3.51
N VAL A 203 4.75 5.57 -3.06
CA VAL A 203 5.41 4.61 -2.18
C VAL A 203 5.61 3.33 -2.96
N LEU A 204 6.87 2.99 -3.25
CA LEU A 204 7.23 1.75 -3.94
C LEU A 204 7.05 0.57 -2.98
N MET A 205 6.11 -0.31 -3.31
CA MET A 205 5.81 -1.50 -2.51
C MET A 205 6.78 -2.62 -2.89
N VAL A 206 7.83 -2.80 -2.07
CA VAL A 206 8.93 -3.73 -2.33
C VAL A 206 8.67 -5.06 -1.62
N TYR A 207 7.50 -5.60 -1.84
CA TYR A 207 7.08 -6.90 -1.33
C TYR A 207 6.12 -7.59 -2.29
N ASN A 208 5.85 -8.89 -2.05
CA ASN A 208 5.17 -9.77 -3.01
C ASN A 208 5.91 -9.74 -4.36
N THR A 209 7.24 -9.82 -4.30
CA THR A 209 8.11 -9.70 -5.47
C THR A 209 8.05 -10.92 -6.36
N GLY A 210 7.79 -12.10 -5.77
CA GLY A 210 7.65 -13.38 -6.47
C GLY A 210 6.21 -13.82 -6.66
N ASN A 211 6.05 -14.94 -7.37
CA ASN A 211 4.74 -15.57 -7.57
C ASN A 211 4.42 -16.53 -6.42
N PHE A 212 3.62 -16.07 -5.44
CA PHE A 212 3.21 -16.90 -4.31
C PHE A 212 2.38 -18.15 -4.70
N ARG A 213 1.80 -18.17 -5.90
CA ARG A 213 1.04 -19.32 -6.41
C ARG A 213 1.92 -20.40 -7.05
N ASP A 214 3.19 -20.08 -7.32
CA ASP A 214 4.17 -21.03 -7.81
C ASP A 214 4.57 -21.97 -6.65
N PRO A 215 4.30 -23.28 -6.74
CA PRO A 215 4.65 -24.22 -5.69
C PRO A 215 6.15 -24.39 -5.47
N ASP A 216 6.97 -23.99 -6.43
CA ASP A 216 8.44 -24.12 -6.40
C ASP A 216 9.15 -22.83 -5.95
N ALA A 217 8.43 -21.73 -5.78
CA ALA A 217 9.01 -20.48 -5.31
C ALA A 217 9.62 -20.66 -3.91
N LYS A 218 10.85 -20.17 -3.72
CA LYS A 218 11.55 -20.24 -2.42
C LYS A 218 10.96 -19.26 -1.42
N ASN A 219 10.79 -18.01 -1.84
CA ASN A 219 10.19 -16.96 -1.04
C ASN A 219 9.55 -15.94 -2.01
N SER A 220 8.25 -15.76 -1.88
CA SER A 220 7.52 -14.83 -2.74
C SER A 220 7.26 -13.47 -2.07
N ILE A 221 7.63 -13.32 -0.79
CA ILE A 221 7.48 -12.06 -0.07
C ILE A 221 8.49 -11.05 -0.60
N ILE A 222 9.78 -11.40 -0.58
CA ILE A 222 10.86 -10.54 -1.06
C ILE A 222 12.05 -11.39 -1.52
N SER A 223 12.59 -11.04 -2.68
CA SER A 223 13.81 -11.64 -3.23
C SER A 223 14.51 -10.64 -4.13
N ILE A 224 15.84 -10.54 -4.02
CA ILE A 224 16.64 -9.67 -4.89
C ILE A 224 16.53 -10.11 -6.36
N ASP A 225 16.51 -11.42 -6.64
CA ASP A 225 16.40 -11.97 -7.99
C ASP A 225 15.09 -11.53 -8.68
N ASP A 226 14.01 -11.39 -7.91
CA ASP A 226 12.73 -10.92 -8.42
C ASP A 226 12.69 -9.41 -8.66
N VAL A 227 13.41 -8.63 -7.85
CA VAL A 227 13.43 -7.17 -7.91
C VAL A 227 14.38 -6.66 -8.99
N GLU A 228 15.52 -7.33 -9.20
CA GLU A 228 16.61 -6.90 -10.09
C GLU A 228 16.13 -6.49 -11.48
N LYS A 229 15.20 -7.25 -12.06
CA LYS A 229 14.62 -6.98 -13.39
C LYS A 229 13.87 -5.64 -13.51
N TYR A 230 13.52 -5.01 -12.38
CA TYR A 230 12.81 -3.74 -12.35
C TYR A 230 13.72 -2.56 -12.04
N LEU A 231 14.94 -2.78 -11.50
CA LEU A 231 15.81 -1.71 -10.98
C LEU A 231 16.15 -0.66 -12.05
N SER A 232 16.40 -1.07 -13.29
CA SER A 232 16.68 -0.12 -14.38
C SER A 232 15.55 0.85 -14.70
N ARG A 233 14.33 0.56 -14.25
CA ARG A 233 13.17 1.44 -14.44
C ARG A 233 13.08 2.55 -13.39
N LEU A 234 13.79 2.42 -12.27
CA LEU A 234 13.80 3.45 -11.21
C LEU A 234 14.56 4.69 -11.62
N ASP A 235 15.61 4.56 -12.45
CA ASP A 235 16.47 5.67 -12.84
C ASP A 235 15.71 6.80 -13.56
N ASP A 236 14.72 6.42 -14.38
CA ASP A 236 13.94 7.33 -15.21
C ASP A 236 12.49 7.49 -14.75
N TYR A 237 12.11 6.88 -13.61
CA TYR A 237 10.73 7.00 -13.14
C TYR A 237 10.46 8.44 -12.68
N PRO A 238 9.46 9.13 -13.27
CA PRO A 238 9.34 10.59 -13.11
C PRO A 238 8.77 11.00 -11.74
N LEU A 239 8.18 10.05 -10.99
CA LEU A 239 7.57 10.34 -9.69
C LEU A 239 8.61 10.17 -8.59
N HIS A 240 8.59 11.04 -7.58
CA HIS A 240 9.31 10.83 -6.34
C HIS A 240 8.82 9.55 -5.64
N LEU A 241 9.73 8.69 -5.17
CA LEU A 241 9.40 7.41 -4.54
C LEU A 241 10.04 7.27 -3.16
N ASP A 242 9.22 6.88 -2.17
CA ASP A 242 9.66 6.29 -0.91
C ASP A 242 9.66 4.76 -1.03
N GLY A 243 10.47 4.04 -0.24
CA GLY A 243 10.52 2.57 -0.27
C GLY A 243 9.74 1.93 0.88
N ALA A 244 8.82 1.00 0.59
CA ALA A 244 8.12 0.21 1.62
C ALA A 244 8.58 -1.25 1.61
N TYR A 245 9.14 -1.71 2.73
CA TYR A 245 9.74 -3.02 2.90
C TYR A 245 8.93 -3.90 3.83
N PRO A 246 8.82 -5.23 3.55
CA PRO A 246 8.00 -6.12 4.33
C PRO A 246 8.66 -6.50 5.65
N THR A 247 7.84 -6.69 6.68
CA THR A 247 8.26 -7.29 7.95
C THR A 247 7.47 -8.56 8.30
N TYR A 248 6.54 -8.98 7.44
CA TYR A 248 5.58 -10.03 7.71
C TYR A 248 6.05 -11.42 7.28
N SER A 249 5.27 -12.40 7.69
CA SER A 249 5.37 -13.80 7.27
C SER A 249 3.97 -14.33 6.99
N TRP A 250 3.89 -15.33 6.13
CA TRP A 250 2.65 -16.01 5.82
C TRP A 250 2.85 -17.50 5.61
N GLN A 251 1.75 -18.23 5.57
CA GLN A 251 1.72 -19.64 5.24
C GLN A 251 0.81 -19.85 4.03
N LEU A 252 1.27 -20.64 3.09
CA LEU A 252 0.62 -20.92 1.83
C LEU A 252 0.24 -22.39 1.76
N LEU A 253 -1.03 -22.66 1.47
CA LEU A 253 -1.53 -24.03 1.33
C LEU A 253 -1.50 -24.46 -0.13
N PHE A 254 -0.86 -25.58 -0.41
CA PHE A 254 -0.86 -26.23 -1.73
C PHE A 254 -1.46 -27.61 -1.65
N ARG A 255 -2.33 -27.94 -2.61
CA ARG A 255 -2.91 -29.27 -2.81
C ARG A 255 -2.61 -29.73 -4.21
N LYS A 256 -1.93 -30.86 -4.36
CA LYS A 256 -1.51 -31.35 -5.69
C LYS A 256 -0.82 -30.27 -6.54
N ARG A 257 0.07 -29.50 -5.90
CA ARG A 257 0.81 -28.33 -6.50
C ARG A 257 -0.07 -27.13 -6.89
N GLN A 258 -1.36 -27.10 -6.57
CA GLN A 258 -2.22 -25.96 -6.79
C GLN A 258 -2.33 -25.13 -5.50
N PHE A 259 -2.22 -23.81 -5.63
CA PHE A 259 -2.43 -22.88 -4.52
C PHE A 259 -3.91 -22.90 -4.10
N MET A 260 -4.13 -23.16 -2.81
CA MET A 260 -5.47 -23.27 -2.21
C MET A 260 -5.85 -22.04 -1.38
N GLY A 261 -4.88 -21.30 -0.87
CA GLY A 261 -5.14 -20.13 -0.04
C GLY A 261 -4.02 -19.83 0.95
N LEU A 262 -4.22 -18.72 1.67
CA LEU A 262 -3.37 -18.30 2.78
C LEU A 262 -3.85 -18.96 4.07
N LEU A 263 -2.91 -19.37 4.89
CA LEU A 263 -3.14 -19.86 6.25
C LEU A 263 -2.52 -18.88 7.25
N ASN A 264 -3.04 -18.88 8.46
CA ASN A 264 -2.51 -18.07 9.54
C ASN A 264 -2.42 -18.89 10.83
N GLY A 265 -1.20 -19.03 11.37
CA GLY A 265 -0.95 -19.64 12.66
C GLY A 265 -1.07 -21.16 12.69
N VAL A 266 -0.80 -21.85 11.57
CA VAL A 266 -0.67 -23.32 11.57
C VAL A 266 0.65 -23.70 12.24
N ASN A 267 0.60 -24.54 13.27
CA ASN A 267 1.80 -25.07 13.92
C ASN A 267 2.41 -26.21 13.07
N VAL A 268 3.24 -25.83 12.11
CA VAL A 268 3.94 -26.79 11.25
C VAL A 268 5.12 -27.49 11.94
N ALA A 269 5.51 -27.06 13.15
CA ALA A 269 6.52 -27.74 13.97
C ALA A 269 5.97 -28.96 14.69
N ASP A 270 4.67 -29.20 14.67
CA ASP A 270 4.05 -30.42 15.21
C ASP A 270 4.40 -31.61 14.32
N THR A 271 5.43 -32.34 14.70
CA THR A 271 5.95 -33.53 13.97
C THR A 271 5.00 -34.71 13.90
N ALA A 272 3.96 -34.73 14.75
CA ALA A 272 2.90 -35.75 14.67
C ALA A 272 1.96 -35.48 13.50
N ARG A 273 1.89 -34.20 13.04
CA ARG A 273 0.97 -33.74 11.98
C ARG A 273 1.67 -33.35 10.71
N PHE A 274 2.94 -32.95 10.78
CA PHE A 274 3.70 -32.47 9.63
C PHE A 274 5.09 -33.08 9.55
N ALA A 275 5.54 -33.35 8.34
CA ALA A 275 6.93 -33.68 8.05
C ALA A 275 7.55 -32.59 7.18
N THR A 276 8.82 -32.32 7.34
CA THR A 276 9.57 -31.36 6.51
C THR A 276 9.54 -31.78 5.05
N PHE A 277 9.32 -30.79 4.16
CA PHE A 277 9.29 -30.97 2.72
C PHE A 277 10.04 -29.82 2.02
N GLY A 278 11.18 -30.10 1.47
CA GLY A 278 12.03 -29.06 0.89
C GLY A 278 12.61 -28.11 1.93
N THR A 279 12.84 -26.85 1.55
CA THR A 279 13.52 -25.86 2.41
C THR A 279 12.58 -25.20 3.41
N ASN A 280 11.34 -24.89 3.01
CA ASN A 280 10.36 -24.11 3.79
C ASN A 280 8.94 -24.70 3.74
N GLY A 281 8.79 -25.90 3.18
CA GLY A 281 7.54 -26.63 3.08
C GLY A 281 7.39 -27.66 4.20
N HIS A 282 6.14 -28.00 4.51
CA HIS A 282 5.75 -29.04 5.44
C HIS A 282 4.58 -29.82 4.84
N ILE A 283 4.73 -31.15 4.71
CA ILE A 283 3.67 -32.01 4.21
C ILE A 283 2.79 -32.50 5.38
N ALA A 284 1.50 -32.39 5.22
CA ALA A 284 0.53 -32.89 6.21
C ALA A 284 0.50 -34.44 6.23
N LEU A 285 0.68 -35.03 7.38
CA LEU A 285 0.68 -36.50 7.61
C LEU A 285 -0.71 -37.07 7.85
N CYS A 286 -1.67 -36.21 8.21
CA CYS A 286 -3.08 -36.55 8.43
C CYS A 286 -3.96 -35.37 8.02
N ASP A 287 -5.28 -35.56 8.02
CA ASP A 287 -6.24 -34.47 7.85
C ASP A 287 -6.28 -33.63 9.13
N ILE A 288 -6.23 -32.28 8.94
CA ILE A 288 -6.18 -31.31 10.04
C ILE A 288 -7.26 -30.27 9.79
N ILE A 289 -8.10 -30.03 10.79
CA ILE A 289 -9.02 -28.90 10.79
C ILE A 289 -8.32 -27.73 11.48
N HIS A 290 -8.05 -26.66 10.72
CA HIS A 290 -7.47 -25.44 11.25
C HIS A 290 -8.42 -24.26 10.97
N LYS A 291 -9.05 -23.76 12.04
CA LYS A 291 -10.15 -22.79 11.90
C LYS A 291 -11.24 -23.34 10.96
N ASN A 292 -11.51 -22.68 9.86
CA ASN A 292 -12.52 -23.09 8.87
C ASN A 292 -11.90 -23.74 7.62
N ILE A 293 -10.62 -24.13 7.68
CA ILE A 293 -9.89 -24.71 6.55
C ILE A 293 -9.53 -26.16 6.88
N VAL A 294 -9.75 -27.05 5.91
CA VAL A 294 -9.32 -28.43 5.99
C VAL A 294 -8.02 -28.61 5.23
N ILE A 295 -6.94 -28.86 5.95
CA ILE A 295 -5.64 -29.29 5.41
C ILE A 295 -5.71 -30.79 5.31
N ARG A 296 -5.60 -31.36 4.13
CA ARG A 296 -5.71 -32.82 3.90
C ARG A 296 -4.34 -33.45 3.97
N LYS A 297 -4.31 -34.75 4.32
CA LYS A 297 -3.09 -35.56 4.22
C LYS A 297 -2.47 -35.42 2.83
N GLY A 298 -1.19 -35.12 2.77
CA GLY A 298 -0.44 -34.86 1.53
C GLY A 298 -0.47 -33.42 1.02
N ASP A 299 -1.26 -32.54 1.64
CA ASP A 299 -1.17 -31.09 1.36
C ASP A 299 0.17 -30.55 1.85
N ILE A 300 0.68 -29.52 1.20
CA ILE A 300 1.91 -28.84 1.57
C ILE A 300 1.56 -27.47 2.14
N VAL A 301 2.09 -27.18 3.31
CA VAL A 301 2.08 -25.85 3.92
C VAL A 301 3.48 -25.26 3.76
N ARG A 302 3.62 -24.24 2.92
CA ARG A 302 4.87 -23.50 2.76
C ARG A 302 4.84 -22.26 3.64
N THR A 303 5.87 -22.11 4.48
CA THR A 303 6.04 -20.93 5.34
C THR A 303 7.07 -20.00 4.71
N GLU A 304 6.67 -18.78 4.43
CA GLU A 304 7.54 -17.73 3.92
C GLU A 304 7.61 -16.59 4.94
N LYS A 305 8.77 -15.96 5.00
CA LYS A 305 9.01 -14.84 5.90
C LYS A 305 9.93 -13.82 5.25
N SER A 306 9.74 -12.58 5.59
CA SER A 306 10.71 -11.54 5.35
C SER A 306 11.89 -11.75 6.30
N VAL A 307 13.10 -11.76 5.78
CA VAL A 307 14.34 -11.86 6.55
C VAL A 307 15.22 -10.66 6.30
N TYR A 308 15.94 -10.23 7.32
CA TYR A 308 16.72 -9.01 7.29
C TYR A 308 17.69 -8.95 6.10
N ASP A 309 18.47 -10.01 5.85
CA ASP A 309 19.48 -10.01 4.79
C ASP A 309 18.86 -9.77 3.40
N GLU A 310 17.73 -10.37 3.09
CA GLU A 310 17.00 -10.14 1.83
C GLU A 310 16.42 -8.72 1.75
N VAL A 311 15.83 -8.23 2.84
CA VAL A 311 15.30 -6.87 2.91
C VAL A 311 16.43 -5.87 2.68
N GLN A 312 17.58 -6.05 3.34
CA GLN A 312 18.73 -5.16 3.22
C GLN A 312 19.35 -5.20 1.83
N ALA A 313 19.48 -6.38 1.24
CA ALA A 313 20.02 -6.52 -0.12
C ALA A 313 19.14 -5.78 -1.14
N VAL A 314 17.82 -5.98 -1.05
CA VAL A 314 16.85 -5.31 -1.92
C VAL A 314 16.82 -3.81 -1.67
N LYS A 315 16.80 -3.38 -0.40
CA LYS A 315 16.85 -1.96 -0.02
C LYS A 315 18.07 -1.27 -0.63
N THR A 316 19.25 -1.81 -0.40
CA THR A 316 20.51 -1.25 -0.94
C THR A 316 20.47 -1.15 -2.46
N ALA A 317 19.94 -2.17 -3.17
CA ALA A 317 19.83 -2.14 -4.62
C ALA A 317 18.88 -1.04 -5.13
N ILE A 318 17.78 -0.79 -4.41
CA ILE A 318 16.81 0.27 -4.73
C ILE A 318 17.40 1.64 -4.41
N GLU A 319 17.98 1.84 -3.23
CA GLU A 319 18.54 3.12 -2.80
C GLU A 319 19.64 3.61 -3.73
N ARG A 320 20.48 2.73 -4.24
CA ARG A 320 21.48 3.06 -5.29
C ARG A 320 20.87 3.69 -6.54
N ARG A 321 19.59 3.46 -6.82
CA ARG A 321 18.86 4.04 -7.96
C ARG A 321 18.10 5.30 -7.58
N LEU A 322 17.74 5.46 -6.29
CA LEU A 322 17.03 6.62 -5.78
C LEU A 322 17.94 7.77 -5.32
N THR A 323 19.26 7.63 -5.41
CA THR A 323 20.29 8.56 -4.86
C THR A 323 20.13 10.02 -5.24
N LYS A 324 19.43 10.32 -6.31
CA LYS A 324 19.23 11.71 -6.80
C LYS A 324 18.14 12.48 -6.04
N ARG A 325 17.39 11.82 -5.16
CA ARG A 325 16.24 12.42 -4.47
C ARG A 325 16.19 11.93 -3.02
N PRO A 326 15.94 12.83 -2.06
CA PRO A 326 15.64 12.41 -0.69
C PRO A 326 14.46 11.42 -0.69
N HIS A 327 14.52 10.36 0.08
CA HIS A 327 13.44 9.36 0.18
C HIS A 327 13.32 8.84 1.60
N SER A 328 12.19 8.23 1.90
CA SER A 328 11.90 7.63 3.21
C SER A 328 11.84 6.12 3.09
N ASN A 329 12.26 5.44 4.16
CA ASN A 329 12.09 4.01 4.32
C ASN A 329 10.88 3.74 5.22
N ILE A 330 10.02 2.82 4.78
CA ILE A 330 8.74 2.54 5.40
C ILE A 330 8.65 1.04 5.67
N LEU A 331 8.20 0.64 6.85
CA LEU A 331 7.95 -0.78 7.15
C LEU A 331 6.49 -1.17 6.90
N TYR A 332 6.28 -2.28 6.25
CA TYR A 332 4.97 -2.89 6.07
C TYR A 332 4.91 -4.20 6.85
N HIS A 333 4.25 -4.28 8.03
CA HIS A 333 3.49 -3.24 8.73
C HIS A 333 3.72 -3.33 10.25
N LEU A 334 3.12 -2.41 11.03
CA LEU A 334 3.19 -2.40 12.50
C LEU A 334 2.45 -3.61 13.08
N ASP A 335 3.20 -4.65 13.37
CA ASP A 335 2.72 -5.91 13.94
C ASP A 335 3.85 -6.54 14.77
N GLN A 336 3.69 -6.51 16.08
CA GLN A 336 4.73 -6.97 17.01
C GLN A 336 5.09 -8.45 16.84
N GLN A 337 4.13 -9.29 16.44
CA GLN A 337 4.42 -10.70 16.15
C GLN A 337 5.45 -10.87 15.03
N ASN A 338 5.46 -9.96 14.08
CA ASN A 338 6.42 -9.97 12.97
C ASN A 338 7.65 -9.14 13.28
N LEU A 339 7.52 -7.95 13.87
CA LEU A 339 8.62 -7.05 14.20
C LEU A 339 9.58 -7.66 15.22
N SER A 340 9.06 -8.44 16.21
CA SER A 340 9.90 -9.12 17.22
C SER A 340 10.86 -10.17 16.64
N LYS A 341 10.80 -10.46 15.35
CA LYS A 341 11.74 -11.36 14.66
C LYS A 341 13.01 -10.64 14.19
N TYR A 342 13.01 -9.32 14.28
CA TYR A 342 14.13 -8.47 13.95
C TYR A 342 14.75 -7.93 15.24
N THR A 343 16.06 -7.74 15.24
CA THR A 343 16.74 -6.95 16.28
C THR A 343 16.51 -5.45 16.06
N ASP A 344 16.69 -4.65 17.12
CA ASP A 344 16.59 -3.20 17.02
C ASP A 344 17.61 -2.63 16.01
N ASP A 345 18.82 -3.19 15.95
CA ASP A 345 19.85 -2.81 15.00
C ASP A 345 19.44 -3.10 13.54
N GLU A 346 18.79 -4.23 13.28
CA GLU A 346 18.28 -4.58 11.95
C GLU A 346 17.19 -3.61 11.51
N ILE A 347 16.24 -3.29 12.39
CA ILE A 347 15.20 -2.28 12.12
C ILE A 347 15.81 -0.90 11.87
N ALA A 348 16.77 -0.49 12.71
CA ALA A 348 17.46 0.79 12.54
C ALA A 348 18.19 0.87 11.19
N LYS A 349 18.84 -0.22 10.75
CA LYS A 349 19.48 -0.29 9.43
C LYS A 349 18.49 -0.29 8.27
N ILE A 350 17.30 -0.89 8.41
CA ILE A 350 16.27 -0.80 7.38
C ILE A 350 15.78 0.65 7.25
N TYR A 351 15.64 1.38 8.35
CA TYR A 351 15.24 2.78 8.33
C TYR A 351 16.34 3.73 7.84
N SER A 352 17.64 3.43 8.14
CA SER A 352 18.74 4.29 7.72
C SER A 352 18.84 4.38 6.20
N ILE A 353 19.15 5.55 5.67
CA ILE A 353 19.52 5.75 4.28
C ILE A 353 21.02 5.54 4.16
N ASP A 354 21.45 4.64 3.27
CA ASP A 354 22.87 4.37 3.06
C ASP A 354 23.54 5.60 2.43
N SER A 355 24.20 6.41 3.28
CA SER A 355 24.89 7.65 2.88
C SER A 355 26.23 7.41 2.15
N ASN A 356 26.53 6.18 1.78
CA ASN A 356 27.77 5.81 1.08
C ASN A 356 27.54 5.70 -0.43
N ASN A 357 27.58 6.86 -1.11
CA ASN A 357 27.97 6.96 -2.52
C ASN A 357 28.55 8.34 -2.80
#